data_190c0662a076e02a869cfeafd185bba4
#
_entry.id   190c0662a076e02a869cfeafd185bba4
#
_cell.length_a   1.000
_cell.length_b   1.000
_cell.length_c   1.000
_cell.angle_alpha   90.00
_cell.angle_beta   90.00
_cell.angle_gamma   90.00
#
_symmetry.space_group_name_H-M   'P 1'
#
loop_
_entity.id
_entity.type
_entity.pdbx_description
1 polymer ?
#
loop_
_entity_poly.entity_id
_entity_poly.type
_entity_poly.pdbx_seq_one_letter_code
_entity_poly.pdbx_strand_id
1 'polypeptide(L)'
;MSNKGFALRMLIVFSLSGCFGGADKYIRIHDPSTIRKFDGKYMTFSTTGGNEDKGIKSRFYSFDKKKWLAGEDILTGINTPKWLKKLYPNNRGKFWAPDIPYSDKKIIYYSNWSFSGQDGVASIGRAVGSGIAPDITWEDDGKPVISTDKYTYDNGGPCAIDPAVFEDYAGNLWLSFGSHGLENSPGYGGIWIVRLDSKTGHIPIGTDPIWSPGNKAFTQLANYGDNKYTENNIEAPFVYKFAGYYYLFVNWDRCCNGIESDYQILVGRSKFPEGPYFDRVGKNLVDGGGTLVLKSKGKYIGPGHAGIFKDEKGAFCFSFHYYDGHDNGRAKLGLRKLVWEDDWPIITDKTYELIEFEETSVLPPGLTRPPH
;
A
#
# COMPACT_ATOMS: atom_id res chain seq x y z
N MET A 1 47.00 -60.04 -38.92
CA MET A 1 47.21 -59.80 -37.47
C MET A 1 46.46 -58.52 -37.13
N SER A 2 45.36 -58.66 -36.42
CA SER A 2 44.36 -57.60 -36.15
C SER A 2 44.66 -56.94 -34.80
N ASN A 3 44.89 -55.67 -34.78
CA ASN A 3 44.97 -54.89 -33.52
C ASN A 3 43.68 -54.12 -33.35
N LYS A 4 42.86 -54.55 -32.37
CA LYS A 4 41.67 -53.84 -31.91
C LYS A 4 42.08 -52.83 -30.87
N GLY A 5 41.98 -51.53 -31.21
CA GLY A 5 42.14 -50.46 -30.27
C GLY A 5 40.84 -50.24 -29.45
N PHE A 6 40.92 -50.34 -28.12
CA PHE A 6 39.87 -50.05 -27.18
C PHE A 6 39.82 -48.52 -26.96
N ALA A 7 38.74 -47.86 -27.39
CA ALA A 7 38.48 -46.48 -27.08
C ALA A 7 37.70 -46.37 -25.74
N LEU A 8 38.36 -45.87 -24.73
CA LEU A 8 37.80 -45.57 -23.41
C LEU A 8 36.97 -44.28 -23.55
N ARG A 9 35.65 -44.40 -23.52
CA ARG A 9 34.76 -43.22 -23.42
C ARG A 9 34.72 -42.72 -21.97
N MET A 10 35.34 -41.60 -21.71
CA MET A 10 35.27 -40.86 -20.46
C MET A 10 33.89 -40.19 -20.36
N LEU A 11 33.03 -40.68 -19.47
CA LEU A 11 31.75 -40.05 -19.13
C LEU A 11 32.05 -38.84 -18.24
N ILE A 12 31.95 -37.65 -18.79
CA ILE A 12 31.97 -36.41 -17.99
C ILE A 12 30.58 -36.24 -17.38
N VAL A 13 30.47 -36.56 -16.10
CA VAL A 13 29.26 -36.22 -15.32
C VAL A 13 29.37 -34.74 -14.96
N PHE A 14 28.62 -33.92 -15.66
CA PHE A 14 28.35 -32.53 -15.20
C PHE A 14 27.45 -32.61 -13.97
N SER A 15 28.03 -32.43 -12.80
CA SER A 15 27.29 -32.14 -11.61
C SER A 15 26.72 -30.70 -11.76
N LEU A 16 25.46 -30.60 -12.11
CA LEU A 16 24.69 -29.37 -11.94
C LEU A 16 24.55 -29.14 -10.43
N SER A 17 25.51 -28.44 -9.85
CA SER A 17 25.35 -27.79 -8.55
C SER A 17 24.29 -26.68 -8.75
N GLY A 18 23.02 -27.05 -8.66
CA GLY A 18 21.95 -26.11 -8.49
C GLY A 18 22.23 -25.31 -7.22
N CYS A 19 22.61 -24.05 -7.36
CA CYS A 19 22.51 -23.09 -6.28
C CYS A 19 21.04 -23.03 -5.86
N PHE A 20 20.65 -23.85 -4.91
CA PHE A 20 19.45 -23.61 -4.12
C PHE A 20 19.72 -22.33 -3.31
N GLY A 21 19.42 -21.18 -3.91
CA GLY A 21 19.34 -19.94 -3.18
C GLY A 21 18.40 -20.17 -2.01
N GLY A 22 18.89 -19.97 -0.78
CA GLY A 22 18.09 -20.07 0.42
C GLY A 22 16.81 -19.26 0.22
N ALA A 23 15.67 -19.88 0.46
CA ALA A 23 14.37 -19.22 0.33
C ALA A 23 14.40 -17.95 1.17
N ASP A 24 14.31 -16.80 0.51
CA ASP A 24 14.35 -15.48 1.13
C ASP A 24 13.28 -15.47 2.25
N LYS A 25 13.70 -15.37 3.50
CA LYS A 25 12.83 -15.28 4.67
C LYS A 25 11.93 -14.01 4.57
N TYR A 26 12.33 -13.05 3.74
CA TYR A 26 11.67 -11.78 3.57
C TYR A 26 11.11 -11.66 2.16
N ILE A 27 9.85 -11.24 2.10
CA ILE A 27 9.16 -11.00 0.85
C ILE A 27 9.61 -9.66 0.26
N ARG A 28 9.90 -9.67 -1.04
CA ARG A 28 10.10 -8.43 -1.82
C ARG A 28 8.74 -7.78 -2.02
N ILE A 29 8.61 -6.56 -1.52
CA ILE A 29 7.38 -5.79 -1.61
C ILE A 29 7.70 -4.30 -1.59
N HIS A 30 7.02 -3.54 -2.45
CA HIS A 30 7.04 -2.09 -2.47
C HIS A 30 5.59 -1.61 -2.43
N ASP A 31 5.28 -0.60 -1.62
CA ASP A 31 3.94 -0.09 -1.37
C ASP A 31 2.96 -1.21 -1.00
N PRO A 32 3.16 -1.88 0.15
CA PRO A 32 2.25 -2.92 0.58
C PRO A 32 0.89 -2.31 0.92
N SER A 33 -0.18 -2.92 0.42
CA SER A 33 -1.52 -2.63 0.92
C SER A 33 -1.62 -2.94 2.41
N THR A 34 -2.61 -2.39 3.07
CA THR A 34 -3.03 -2.85 4.39
C THR A 34 -3.17 -4.38 4.38
N ILE A 35 -2.54 -5.05 5.37
CA ILE A 35 -2.64 -6.50 5.51
C ILE A 35 -4.04 -6.85 6.01
N ARG A 36 -4.73 -7.71 5.25
CA ARG A 36 -6.09 -8.16 5.56
C ARG A 36 -6.16 -9.67 5.66
N LYS A 37 -7.08 -10.15 6.49
CA LYS A 37 -7.39 -11.57 6.58
C LYS A 37 -8.64 -11.88 5.76
N PHE A 38 -8.47 -12.73 4.74
CA PHE A 38 -9.56 -13.29 3.94
C PHE A 38 -9.55 -14.80 4.07
N ASP A 39 -10.68 -15.39 4.36
CA ASP A 39 -10.86 -16.85 4.45
C ASP A 39 -9.75 -17.54 5.30
N GLY A 40 -9.40 -16.92 6.43
CA GLY A 40 -8.37 -17.42 7.34
C GLY A 40 -6.91 -17.10 6.94
N LYS A 41 -6.65 -16.46 5.79
CA LYS A 41 -5.28 -16.14 5.32
C LYS A 41 -4.99 -14.65 5.36
N TYR A 42 -3.85 -14.26 5.93
CA TYR A 42 -3.35 -12.89 5.80
C TYR A 42 -2.82 -12.65 4.39
N MET A 43 -3.31 -11.59 3.77
CA MET A 43 -2.95 -11.19 2.42
C MET A 43 -2.51 -9.73 2.39
N THR A 44 -1.60 -9.42 1.48
CA THR A 44 -1.22 -8.07 1.10
C THR A 44 -0.94 -8.01 -0.40
N PHE A 45 -1.12 -6.84 -0.97
CA PHE A 45 -0.90 -6.56 -2.38
C PHE A 45 0.11 -5.43 -2.51
N SER A 46 0.76 -5.30 -3.66
CA SER A 46 1.79 -4.28 -3.81
C SER A 46 1.94 -3.80 -5.24
N THR A 47 2.65 -2.70 -5.38
CA THR A 47 3.08 -2.14 -6.67
C THR A 47 3.64 -3.21 -7.60
N THR A 48 3.36 -3.10 -8.90
CA THR A 48 3.98 -3.92 -9.94
C THR A 48 5.50 -3.77 -9.88
N GLY A 49 6.20 -4.86 -9.66
CA GLY A 49 7.67 -4.84 -9.50
C GLY A 49 8.42 -5.04 -10.81
N GLY A 50 9.57 -4.39 -10.95
CA GLY A 50 10.51 -4.60 -12.05
C GLY A 50 10.07 -4.03 -13.41
N ASN A 51 10.75 -4.50 -14.48
CA ASN A 51 10.46 -4.10 -15.86
C ASN A 51 9.33 -4.89 -16.51
N GLU A 52 8.69 -5.78 -15.77
CA GLU A 52 7.63 -6.64 -16.28
C GLU A 52 6.26 -5.99 -16.07
N ASP A 53 5.51 -5.90 -17.15
CA ASP A 53 4.15 -5.36 -17.19
C ASP A 53 3.15 -6.43 -16.70
N LYS A 54 3.13 -6.68 -15.39
CA LYS A 54 2.37 -7.79 -14.80
C LYS A 54 1.58 -7.38 -13.58
N GLY A 55 0.47 -6.74 -13.73
CA GLY A 55 -0.55 -6.57 -12.70
C GLY A 55 -0.07 -6.18 -11.29
N ILE A 56 -0.98 -6.20 -10.37
CA ILE A 56 -0.70 -5.97 -8.94
C ILE A 56 -0.16 -7.27 -8.33
N LYS A 57 0.90 -7.18 -7.54
CA LYS A 57 1.52 -8.33 -6.89
C LYS A 57 0.68 -8.78 -5.69
N SER A 58 0.31 -10.05 -5.64
CA SER A 58 -0.38 -10.67 -4.50
C SER A 58 0.58 -11.46 -3.62
N ARG A 59 0.39 -11.39 -2.30
CA ARG A 59 1.16 -12.14 -1.30
C ARG A 59 0.23 -12.63 -0.22
N PHE A 60 0.48 -13.85 0.28
CA PHE A 60 -0.23 -14.40 1.41
C PHE A 60 0.72 -15.06 2.42
N TYR A 61 0.35 -15.02 3.70
CA TYR A 61 1.13 -15.66 4.74
C TYR A 61 0.74 -17.12 4.91
N SER A 62 1.73 -18.02 4.85
CA SER A 62 1.58 -19.45 5.14
C SER A 62 2.05 -19.72 6.57
N PHE A 63 1.15 -20.15 7.43
CA PHE A 63 1.48 -20.52 8.81
C PHE A 63 2.33 -21.78 8.87
N ASP A 64 2.04 -22.79 8.05
CA ASP A 64 2.84 -24.04 7.98
C ASP A 64 4.31 -23.76 7.65
N LYS A 65 4.55 -22.83 6.73
CA LYS A 65 5.89 -22.45 6.29
C LYS A 65 6.47 -21.28 7.08
N LYS A 66 5.68 -20.63 7.95
CA LYS A 66 6.03 -19.43 8.71
C LYS A 66 6.65 -18.33 7.84
N LYS A 67 6.10 -18.12 6.65
CA LYS A 67 6.59 -17.14 5.68
C LYS A 67 5.49 -16.64 4.73
N TRP A 68 5.76 -15.49 4.15
CA TRP A 68 4.98 -14.98 3.05
C TRP A 68 5.30 -15.75 1.76
N LEU A 69 4.27 -16.01 0.96
CA LEU A 69 4.36 -16.66 -0.34
C LEU A 69 3.82 -15.74 -1.42
N ALA A 70 4.31 -15.89 -2.65
CA ALA A 70 3.72 -15.26 -3.81
C ALA A 70 2.38 -15.94 -4.13
N GLY A 71 1.34 -15.12 -4.30
CA GLY A 71 0.11 -15.49 -4.96
C GLY A 71 0.16 -15.16 -6.44
N GLU A 72 -0.95 -15.36 -7.14
CA GLU A 72 -1.07 -14.93 -8.54
C GLU A 72 -1.18 -13.40 -8.62
N ASP A 73 -0.52 -12.82 -9.61
CA ASP A 73 -0.62 -11.40 -9.90
C ASP A 73 -2.03 -11.09 -10.43
N ILE A 74 -2.65 -10.02 -9.94
CA ILE A 74 -4.04 -9.67 -10.28
C ILE A 74 -4.12 -8.56 -11.33
N LEU A 75 -5.26 -8.44 -12.00
CA LEU A 75 -5.52 -7.48 -13.08
C LEU A 75 -4.54 -7.62 -14.25
N THR A 76 -4.17 -8.86 -14.59
CA THR A 76 -3.25 -9.19 -15.68
C THR A 76 -3.98 -9.69 -16.92
N GLY A 77 -3.34 -9.63 -18.08
CA GLY A 77 -3.83 -10.22 -19.32
C GLY A 77 -5.23 -9.73 -19.70
N ILE A 78 -6.19 -10.65 -19.82
CA ILE A 78 -7.58 -10.33 -20.16
C ILE A 78 -8.31 -9.52 -19.06
N ASN A 79 -7.84 -9.64 -17.82
CA ASN A 79 -8.39 -8.94 -16.65
C ASN A 79 -7.79 -7.54 -16.46
N THR A 80 -6.87 -7.10 -17.31
CA THR A 80 -6.37 -5.73 -17.31
C THR A 80 -7.53 -4.76 -17.58
N PRO A 81 -7.73 -3.72 -16.76
CA PRO A 81 -8.82 -2.77 -16.92
C PRO A 81 -8.86 -2.15 -18.32
N LYS A 82 -9.97 -2.26 -19.01
CA LYS A 82 -10.10 -1.81 -20.42
C LYS A 82 -9.95 -0.29 -20.55
N TRP A 83 -10.35 0.48 -19.54
CA TRP A 83 -10.24 1.93 -19.54
C TRP A 83 -8.78 2.41 -19.50
N LEU A 84 -7.84 1.60 -19.00
CA LEU A 84 -6.42 1.92 -18.98
C LEU A 84 -5.88 2.19 -20.38
N LYS A 85 -6.21 1.34 -21.35
CA LYS A 85 -5.75 1.53 -22.75
C LYS A 85 -6.23 2.84 -23.36
N LYS A 86 -7.39 3.33 -22.90
CA LYS A 86 -7.96 4.60 -23.38
C LYS A 86 -7.24 5.80 -22.77
N LEU A 87 -6.99 5.78 -21.46
CA LEU A 87 -6.34 6.89 -20.74
C LEU A 87 -4.81 6.81 -20.81
N TYR A 88 -4.26 5.61 -20.87
CA TYR A 88 -2.82 5.35 -20.80
C TYR A 88 -2.41 4.38 -21.93
N PRO A 89 -2.33 4.82 -23.20
CA PRO A 89 -2.06 3.91 -24.32
C PRO A 89 -0.73 3.14 -24.20
N ASN A 90 0.24 3.70 -23.49
CA ASN A 90 1.56 3.11 -23.27
C ASN A 90 1.67 2.31 -21.97
N ASN A 91 0.62 2.29 -21.15
CA ASN A 91 0.61 1.48 -19.92
C ASN A 91 0.31 0.02 -20.29
N ARG A 92 1.18 -0.87 -19.85
CA ARG A 92 1.11 -2.30 -20.13
C ARG A 92 0.68 -3.12 -18.91
N GLY A 93 -0.10 -2.55 -18.00
CA GLY A 93 -0.54 -3.20 -16.77
C GLY A 93 0.37 -2.94 -15.58
N LYS A 94 1.02 -1.79 -15.55
CA LYS A 94 1.72 -1.29 -14.36
C LYS A 94 0.72 -0.60 -13.44
N PHE A 95 0.71 -1.05 -12.20
CA PHE A 95 -0.14 -0.52 -11.13
C PHE A 95 0.72 -0.14 -9.95
N TRP A 96 0.29 0.90 -9.22
CA TRP A 96 0.99 1.42 -8.07
C TRP A 96 0.10 1.38 -6.83
N ALA A 97 0.75 1.22 -5.68
CA ALA A 97 0.23 1.44 -4.35
C ALA A 97 -1.23 0.98 -4.17
N PRO A 98 -1.52 -0.30 -4.31
CA PRO A 98 -2.86 -0.80 -4.02
C PRO A 98 -3.15 -0.72 -2.54
N ASP A 99 -4.42 -0.48 -2.16
CA ASP A 99 -4.87 -0.64 -0.79
C ASP A 99 -6.19 -1.41 -0.69
N ILE A 100 -6.38 -2.06 0.47
CA ILE A 100 -7.57 -2.82 0.80
C ILE A 100 -8.26 -2.18 1.99
N PRO A 101 -9.48 -1.64 1.81
CA PRO A 101 -10.26 -1.06 2.89
C PRO A 101 -10.48 -2.01 4.06
N TYR A 102 -10.66 -1.45 5.24
CA TYR A 102 -11.03 -2.20 6.42
C TYR A 102 -12.52 -2.61 6.34
N SER A 103 -12.80 -3.67 5.58
CA SER A 103 -14.15 -4.23 5.41
C SER A 103 -14.08 -5.75 5.25
N ASP A 104 -15.21 -6.42 5.41
CA ASP A 104 -15.32 -7.88 5.17
C ASP A 104 -15.38 -8.21 3.68
N LYS A 105 -15.55 -7.20 2.83
CA LYS A 105 -15.59 -7.36 1.38
C LYS A 105 -14.17 -7.40 0.81
N LYS A 106 -13.96 -8.24 -0.20
CA LYS A 106 -12.74 -8.29 -1.00
C LYS A 106 -12.79 -7.14 -2.01
N ILE A 107 -12.29 -5.98 -1.62
CA ILE A 107 -12.24 -4.77 -2.46
C ILE A 107 -10.80 -4.28 -2.45
N ILE A 108 -10.29 -3.91 -3.62
CA ILE A 108 -8.97 -3.28 -3.77
C ILE A 108 -9.11 -1.98 -4.57
N TYR A 109 -8.45 -0.95 -4.09
CA TYR A 109 -8.21 0.28 -4.84
C TYR A 109 -6.75 0.28 -5.28
N TYR A 110 -6.46 0.87 -6.42
CA TYR A 110 -5.11 0.88 -6.99
C TYR A 110 -4.90 2.12 -7.84
N SER A 111 -3.67 2.58 -7.95
CA SER A 111 -3.34 3.72 -8.78
C SER A 111 -2.65 3.35 -10.08
N ASN A 112 -2.73 4.27 -11.02
CA ASN A 112 -2.12 4.19 -12.31
C ASN A 112 -1.66 5.57 -12.76
N TRP A 113 -0.50 5.66 -13.42
CA TRP A 113 0.09 6.93 -13.87
C TRP A 113 0.64 6.80 -15.29
N SER A 114 0.57 7.91 -16.05
CA SER A 114 1.28 8.03 -17.32
C SER A 114 2.72 8.48 -17.08
N PHE A 115 3.69 7.62 -17.44
CA PHE A 115 5.10 7.93 -17.35
C PHE A 115 5.61 8.94 -18.43
N SER A 116 4.76 9.38 -19.34
CA SER A 116 5.19 10.30 -20.39
C SER A 116 5.54 11.70 -19.89
N GLY A 117 5.46 11.93 -18.56
CA GLY A 117 6.01 13.10 -17.88
C GLY A 117 5.37 14.44 -18.22
N GLN A 118 4.53 14.49 -19.24
CA GLN A 118 3.95 15.74 -19.74
C GLN A 118 2.44 15.85 -19.53
N ASP A 119 1.76 14.70 -19.29
CA ASP A 119 0.31 14.70 -19.29
C ASP A 119 -0.30 14.80 -17.89
N GLY A 120 0.50 14.60 -16.82
CA GLY A 120 0.04 14.70 -15.42
C GLY A 120 -1.15 13.79 -15.08
N VAL A 121 -1.45 12.82 -15.94
CA VAL A 121 -2.63 11.98 -15.79
C VAL A 121 -2.35 10.85 -14.82
N ALA A 122 -3.12 10.82 -13.72
CA ALA A 122 -3.13 9.73 -12.78
C ALA A 122 -4.58 9.31 -12.51
N SER A 123 -4.79 8.06 -12.14
CA SER A 123 -6.12 7.55 -11.86
C SER A 123 -6.09 6.51 -10.76
N ILE A 124 -7.15 6.49 -9.97
CA ILE A 124 -7.43 5.43 -9.01
C ILE A 124 -8.56 4.58 -9.56
N GLY A 125 -8.29 3.27 -9.71
CA GLY A 125 -9.26 2.26 -10.06
C GLY A 125 -9.72 1.47 -8.84
N ARG A 126 -10.76 0.66 -9.04
CA ARG A 126 -11.32 -0.23 -8.02
C ARG A 126 -11.66 -1.58 -8.64
N ALA A 127 -11.37 -2.64 -7.91
CA ALA A 127 -11.79 -3.99 -8.29
C ALA A 127 -12.42 -4.72 -7.11
N VAL A 128 -13.31 -5.67 -7.44
CA VAL A 128 -14.01 -6.53 -6.47
C VAL A 128 -13.51 -7.96 -6.63
N GLY A 129 -13.20 -8.59 -5.51
CA GLY A 129 -12.72 -9.96 -5.46
C GLY A 129 -13.83 -10.95 -5.18
N SER A 130 -13.77 -12.11 -5.82
CA SER A 130 -14.62 -13.28 -5.57
C SER A 130 -13.77 -14.55 -5.42
N GLY A 131 -14.32 -15.60 -4.82
CA GLY A 131 -13.58 -16.84 -4.56
C GLY A 131 -12.97 -16.87 -3.16
N ILE A 132 -12.12 -17.87 -2.91
CA ILE A 132 -11.53 -18.18 -1.59
C ILE A 132 -10.03 -17.85 -1.61
N ALA A 133 -9.56 -17.17 -0.57
CA ALA A 133 -8.14 -16.83 -0.44
C ALA A 133 -7.23 -18.08 -0.36
N PRO A 134 -6.06 -18.11 -1.03
CA PRO A 134 -5.43 -16.98 -1.72
C PRO A 134 -5.88 -16.81 -3.18
N ASP A 135 -6.73 -17.70 -3.72
CA ASP A 135 -7.10 -17.79 -5.13
C ASP A 135 -8.34 -16.94 -5.43
N ILE A 136 -8.19 -15.62 -5.22
CA ILE A 136 -9.25 -14.62 -5.43
C ILE A 136 -9.20 -14.14 -6.87
N THR A 137 -10.32 -14.24 -7.58
CA THR A 137 -10.51 -13.60 -8.88
C THR A 137 -10.97 -12.16 -8.70
N TRP A 138 -10.32 -11.23 -9.35
CA TRP A 138 -10.60 -9.79 -9.24
C TRP A 138 -11.18 -9.24 -10.54
N GLU A 139 -12.29 -8.54 -10.42
CA GLU A 139 -12.98 -7.87 -11.53
C GLU A 139 -12.95 -6.35 -11.30
N ASP A 140 -12.40 -5.62 -12.27
CA ASP A 140 -12.35 -4.15 -12.28
C ASP A 140 -13.73 -3.56 -12.61
N ASP A 141 -14.08 -2.45 -11.98
CA ASP A 141 -15.39 -1.79 -12.16
C ASP A 141 -15.60 -1.17 -13.57
N GLY A 142 -14.60 -1.27 -14.47
CA GLY A 142 -14.67 -0.81 -15.85
C GLY A 142 -14.49 0.69 -16.06
N LYS A 143 -14.24 1.43 -14.98
CA LYS A 143 -13.98 2.87 -14.99
C LYS A 143 -13.15 3.28 -13.78
N PRO A 144 -12.39 4.40 -13.85
CA PRO A 144 -11.70 4.93 -12.67
C PRO A 144 -12.69 5.44 -11.62
N VAL A 145 -12.30 5.43 -10.37
CA VAL A 145 -12.99 6.09 -9.25
C VAL A 145 -12.77 7.60 -9.34
N ILE A 146 -11.53 7.99 -9.59
CA ILE A 146 -11.10 9.37 -9.81
C ILE A 146 -9.95 9.39 -10.83
N SER A 147 -9.90 10.45 -11.63
CA SER A 147 -8.77 10.74 -12.50
C SER A 147 -8.38 12.20 -12.34
N THR A 148 -7.09 12.47 -12.39
CA THR A 148 -6.52 13.81 -12.44
C THR A 148 -5.78 13.98 -13.77
N ASP A 149 -5.81 15.19 -14.29
CA ASP A 149 -5.21 15.55 -15.56
C ASP A 149 -4.20 16.69 -15.39
N LYS A 150 -3.60 17.12 -16.49
CA LYS A 150 -2.66 18.23 -16.49
C LYS A 150 -3.28 19.52 -15.95
N TYR A 151 -4.55 19.78 -16.22
CA TYR A 151 -5.24 20.96 -15.69
C TYR A 151 -5.30 20.93 -14.15
N THR A 152 -5.73 19.80 -13.58
CA THR A 152 -5.74 19.60 -12.13
C THR A 152 -4.38 19.89 -11.53
N TYR A 153 -3.37 19.37 -12.18
CA TYR A 153 -1.98 19.46 -11.75
C TYR A 153 -1.46 20.90 -11.83
N ASP A 154 -1.63 21.58 -12.97
CA ASP A 154 -1.18 22.97 -13.20
C ASP A 154 -1.90 24.00 -12.27
N ASN A 155 -3.05 23.65 -11.71
CA ASN A 155 -3.85 24.51 -10.83
C ASN A 155 -3.73 24.13 -9.33
N GLY A 156 -2.75 23.32 -8.93
CA GLY A 156 -2.47 23.05 -7.53
C GLY A 156 -3.30 21.94 -6.92
N GLY A 157 -3.93 21.13 -7.77
CA GLY A 157 -4.72 19.99 -7.34
C GLY A 157 -3.88 18.73 -7.07
N PRO A 158 -4.56 17.69 -6.58
CA PRO A 158 -3.93 16.41 -6.29
C PRO A 158 -3.48 15.68 -7.54
N CYS A 159 -2.54 14.76 -7.37
CA CYS A 159 -2.33 13.65 -8.28
C CYS A 159 -3.06 12.41 -7.72
N ALA A 160 -3.88 11.74 -8.52
CA ALA A 160 -4.70 10.61 -8.07
C ALA A 160 -3.88 9.32 -7.97
N ILE A 161 -2.98 9.27 -7.00
CA ILE A 161 -2.20 8.07 -6.64
C ILE A 161 -2.37 7.75 -5.15
N ASP A 162 -1.86 6.59 -4.74
CA ASP A 162 -1.78 6.13 -3.35
C ASP A 162 -3.14 6.15 -2.64
N PRO A 163 -4.13 5.40 -3.12
CA PRO A 163 -5.45 5.38 -2.49
C PRO A 163 -5.39 4.72 -1.12
N ALA A 164 -6.06 5.32 -0.14
CA ALA A 164 -6.41 4.65 1.10
C ALA A 164 -7.88 4.92 1.42
N VAL A 165 -8.68 3.86 1.47
CA VAL A 165 -10.12 3.96 1.67
C VAL A 165 -10.49 3.47 3.06
N PHE A 166 -11.28 4.27 3.77
CA PHE A 166 -11.73 3.94 5.11
C PHE A 166 -13.19 4.36 5.33
N GLU A 167 -13.82 3.72 6.30
CA GLU A 167 -15.15 4.07 6.78
C GLU A 167 -15.03 4.93 8.05
N ASP A 168 -15.76 6.03 8.15
CA ASP A 168 -15.79 6.86 9.34
C ASP A 168 -16.62 6.22 10.48
N TYR A 169 -16.71 6.88 11.64
CA TYR A 169 -17.51 6.39 12.76
C TYR A 169 -19.03 6.40 12.50
N ALA A 170 -19.49 7.15 11.49
CA ALA A 170 -20.89 7.20 11.07
C ALA A 170 -21.24 6.25 9.91
N GLY A 171 -20.26 5.47 9.41
CA GLY A 171 -20.44 4.52 8.31
C GLY A 171 -20.30 5.15 6.92
N ASN A 172 -19.80 6.39 6.81
CA ASN A 172 -19.52 6.99 5.51
C ASN A 172 -18.16 6.53 5.00
N LEU A 173 -18.09 6.32 3.69
CA LEU A 173 -16.88 5.87 3.01
C LEU A 173 -16.09 7.08 2.48
N TRP A 174 -14.78 7.08 2.72
CA TRP A 174 -13.86 8.14 2.35
C TRP A 174 -12.64 7.58 1.60
N LEU A 175 -12.18 8.30 0.59
CA LEU A 175 -10.93 8.05 -0.12
C LEU A 175 -9.95 9.17 0.22
N SER A 176 -8.87 8.86 0.93
CA SER A 176 -7.69 9.71 0.99
C SER A 176 -6.69 9.26 -0.08
N PHE A 177 -6.04 10.23 -0.71
CA PHE A 177 -5.11 9.98 -1.81
C PHE A 177 -4.20 11.18 -2.00
N GLY A 178 -3.17 11.02 -2.81
CA GLY A 178 -2.34 12.14 -3.19
C GLY A 178 -0.87 11.84 -3.14
N SER A 179 -0.14 12.85 -3.55
CA SER A 179 1.16 12.70 -4.08
C SER A 179 2.04 13.91 -3.83
N HIS A 180 3.33 13.69 -4.05
CA HIS A 180 4.30 14.76 -4.24
C HIS A 180 3.91 15.70 -5.39
N GLY A 181 4.31 16.95 -5.29
CA GLY A 181 4.28 17.91 -6.40
C GLY A 181 5.38 17.62 -7.44
N LEU A 182 5.27 18.18 -8.64
CA LEU A 182 6.36 18.11 -9.62
C LEU A 182 7.47 19.11 -9.29
N GLU A 183 8.68 18.75 -9.70
CA GLU A 183 9.94 19.49 -9.55
C GLU A 183 9.88 20.99 -9.93
N ASN A 184 8.96 21.36 -10.82
CA ASN A 184 8.81 22.74 -11.30
C ASN A 184 7.47 23.39 -10.91
N SER A 185 6.73 22.79 -9.99
CA SER A 185 5.40 23.27 -9.56
C SER A 185 5.32 23.32 -8.03
N PRO A 186 6.04 24.25 -7.38
CA PRO A 186 6.03 24.37 -5.93
C PRO A 186 4.63 24.69 -5.40
N GLY A 187 4.23 23.98 -4.34
CA GLY A 187 2.94 24.16 -3.69
C GLY A 187 1.80 23.29 -4.24
N TYR A 188 2.07 22.47 -5.22
CA TYR A 188 1.10 21.53 -5.80
C TYR A 188 1.23 20.14 -5.19
N GLY A 189 0.14 19.39 -5.18
CA GLY A 189 0.08 18.05 -4.60
C GLY A 189 -0.46 18.05 -3.17
N GLY A 190 0.17 17.29 -2.30
CA GLY A 190 -0.31 17.04 -0.94
C GLY A 190 -1.34 15.92 -0.89
N ILE A 191 -1.84 15.68 0.31
CA ILE A 191 -2.82 14.64 0.60
C ILE A 191 -4.21 15.24 0.63
N TRP A 192 -5.12 14.61 -0.10
CA TRP A 192 -6.50 15.05 -0.25
C TRP A 192 -7.47 13.94 0.16
N ILE A 193 -8.71 14.33 0.46
CA ILE A 193 -9.81 13.43 0.76
C ILE A 193 -11.06 13.79 -0.02
N VAL A 194 -11.82 12.78 -0.39
CA VAL A 194 -13.14 12.90 -0.99
C VAL A 194 -14.07 11.83 -0.44
N ARG A 195 -15.35 12.16 -0.30
CA ARG A 195 -16.36 11.19 0.11
C ARG A 195 -16.70 10.25 -1.04
N LEU A 196 -16.89 8.98 -0.73
CA LEU A 196 -17.38 7.98 -1.66
C LEU A 196 -18.83 7.57 -1.30
N ASP A 197 -19.56 7.12 -2.29
CA ASP A 197 -20.84 6.42 -2.09
C ASP A 197 -20.55 5.03 -1.50
N SER A 198 -21.12 4.72 -0.35
CA SER A 198 -20.83 3.50 0.39
C SER A 198 -21.32 2.22 -0.28
N LYS A 199 -22.24 2.32 -1.25
CA LYS A 199 -22.77 1.18 -2.01
C LYS A 199 -21.87 0.85 -3.20
N THR A 200 -21.41 1.88 -3.91
CA THR A 200 -20.67 1.72 -5.17
C THR A 200 -19.16 1.81 -4.97
N GLY A 201 -18.68 2.51 -3.93
CA GLY A 201 -17.25 2.79 -3.72
C GLY A 201 -16.68 3.82 -4.71
N HIS A 202 -17.53 4.57 -5.40
CA HIS A 202 -17.18 5.64 -6.31
C HIS A 202 -17.60 7.01 -5.77
N ILE A 203 -17.14 8.07 -6.40
CA ILE A 203 -17.62 9.44 -6.11
C ILE A 203 -19.15 9.48 -6.35
N PRO A 204 -19.95 10.05 -5.43
CA PRO A 204 -21.40 10.07 -5.54
C PRO A 204 -21.87 10.74 -6.82
N ILE A 205 -22.96 10.22 -7.41
CA ILE A 205 -23.61 10.83 -8.58
C ILE A 205 -24.06 12.24 -8.21
N GLY A 206 -23.77 13.21 -9.08
CA GLY A 206 -24.04 14.64 -8.86
C GLY A 206 -22.94 15.40 -8.15
N THR A 207 -21.90 14.70 -7.68
CA THR A 207 -20.65 15.33 -7.27
C THR A 207 -19.72 15.41 -8.48
N ASP A 208 -19.14 16.58 -8.73
CA ASP A 208 -18.12 16.72 -9.77
C ASP A 208 -16.89 15.88 -9.39
N PRO A 209 -16.54 14.83 -10.15
CA PRO A 209 -15.39 13.99 -9.87
C PRO A 209 -14.06 14.64 -10.27
N ILE A 210 -14.13 15.79 -10.94
CA ILE A 210 -12.94 16.53 -11.38
C ILE A 210 -12.61 17.56 -10.30
N TRP A 211 -11.39 17.49 -9.81
CA TRP A 211 -10.90 18.53 -8.92
C TRP A 211 -10.74 19.85 -9.67
N SER A 212 -11.19 20.93 -9.05
CA SER A 212 -10.95 22.30 -9.52
C SER A 212 -10.79 23.21 -8.30
N PRO A 213 -10.11 24.37 -8.44
CA PRO A 213 -10.04 25.36 -7.37
C PRO A 213 -11.44 25.73 -6.89
N GLY A 214 -11.70 25.54 -5.59
CA GLY A 214 -12.99 25.83 -4.98
C GLY A 214 -14.03 24.69 -5.04
N ASN A 215 -13.73 23.54 -5.63
CA ASN A 215 -14.56 22.35 -5.52
C ASN A 215 -14.55 21.81 -4.09
N LYS A 216 -15.64 22.04 -3.36
CA LYS A 216 -15.79 21.69 -1.94
C LYS A 216 -15.92 20.19 -1.67
N ALA A 217 -16.01 19.36 -2.70
CA ALA A 217 -16.02 17.91 -2.53
C ALA A 217 -14.65 17.37 -2.09
N PHE A 218 -13.59 18.15 -2.34
CA PHE A 218 -12.21 17.78 -2.02
C PHE A 218 -11.68 18.67 -0.89
N THR A 219 -11.07 18.04 0.10
CA THR A 219 -10.41 18.73 1.21
C THR A 219 -8.93 18.31 1.28
N GLN A 220 -8.03 19.27 1.38
CA GLN A 220 -6.61 18.98 1.61
C GLN A 220 -6.39 18.61 3.08
N LEU A 221 -5.74 17.49 3.33
CA LEU A 221 -5.48 16.95 4.67
C LEU A 221 -4.07 17.23 5.17
N ALA A 222 -3.09 17.22 4.28
CA ALA A 222 -1.69 17.40 4.61
C ALA A 222 -0.90 17.96 3.43
N ASN A 223 0.18 18.67 3.75
CA ASN A 223 1.13 19.21 2.80
C ASN A 223 2.54 19.19 3.40
N TYR A 224 3.58 19.24 2.60
CA TYR A 224 4.97 19.20 3.06
C TYR A 224 5.40 20.47 3.82
N GLY A 225 4.65 21.55 3.71
CA GLY A 225 4.93 22.82 4.38
C GLY A 225 5.35 23.94 3.46
N ASP A 226 6.10 24.91 3.98
CA ASP A 226 6.42 26.12 3.25
C ASP A 226 7.23 25.85 1.96
N ASN A 227 6.86 26.58 0.92
CA ASN A 227 7.32 26.50 -0.49
C ASN A 227 8.83 26.66 -0.72
N LYS A 228 9.69 26.34 0.25
CA LYS A 228 11.15 26.43 0.12
C LYS A 228 11.76 25.31 -0.71
N TYR A 229 11.04 24.22 -0.84
CA TYR A 229 11.47 23.06 -1.62
C TYR A 229 10.75 23.08 -2.95
N THR A 230 11.47 22.88 -4.02
CA THR A 230 10.95 22.77 -5.39
C THR A 230 10.09 21.52 -5.58
N GLU A 231 10.03 20.64 -4.57
CA GLU A 231 9.29 19.37 -4.56
C GLU A 231 8.46 19.27 -3.30
N ASN A 232 7.17 19.03 -3.45
CA ASN A 232 6.28 18.70 -2.34
C ASN A 232 6.30 17.18 -2.14
N ASN A 233 7.30 16.69 -1.41
CA ASN A 233 7.55 15.26 -1.22
C ASN A 233 6.67 14.69 -0.09
N ILE A 234 5.37 14.60 -0.33
CA ILE A 234 4.41 13.97 0.58
C ILE A 234 3.48 13.03 -0.22
N GLU A 235 3.34 11.78 0.25
CA GLU A 235 2.49 10.77 -0.39
C GLU A 235 2.06 9.68 0.58
N ALA A 236 1.47 8.59 0.07
CA ALA A 236 1.10 7.39 0.81
C ALA A 236 0.22 7.67 2.06
N PRO A 237 -0.94 8.31 1.92
CA PRO A 237 -1.85 8.49 3.04
C PRO A 237 -2.40 7.14 3.51
N PHE A 238 -2.56 7.01 4.82
CA PHE A 238 -3.28 5.91 5.43
C PHE A 238 -4.03 6.42 6.66
N VAL A 239 -5.34 6.15 6.74
CA VAL A 239 -6.16 6.61 7.87
C VAL A 239 -6.58 5.44 8.75
N TYR A 240 -6.30 5.54 10.05
CA TYR A 240 -6.72 4.55 11.03
C TYR A 240 -7.58 5.18 12.15
N LYS A 241 -8.65 4.50 12.56
CA LYS A 241 -9.55 4.94 13.65
C LYS A 241 -9.14 4.34 14.98
N PHE A 242 -8.87 5.18 15.98
CA PHE A 242 -8.58 4.71 17.35
C PHE A 242 -9.03 5.75 18.38
N ALA A 243 -9.61 5.28 19.50
CA ALA A 243 -9.99 6.11 20.66
C ALA A 243 -10.78 7.39 20.30
N GLY A 244 -11.69 7.30 19.31
CA GLY A 244 -12.51 8.42 18.87
C GLY A 244 -11.78 9.48 18.04
N TYR A 245 -10.61 9.15 17.50
CA TYR A 245 -9.83 9.95 16.56
C TYR A 245 -9.63 9.21 15.24
N TYR A 246 -9.35 9.98 14.19
CA TYR A 246 -8.77 9.56 12.94
C TYR A 246 -7.29 9.90 12.95
N TYR A 247 -6.43 8.96 12.64
CA TYR A 247 -4.98 9.13 12.55
C TYR A 247 -4.58 9.04 11.09
N LEU A 248 -4.11 10.14 10.53
CA LEU A 248 -3.59 10.20 9.18
C LEU A 248 -2.08 10.00 9.21
N PHE A 249 -1.63 8.88 8.67
CA PHE A 249 -0.22 8.61 8.38
C PHE A 249 0.08 9.11 6.99
N VAL A 250 1.25 9.71 6.81
CA VAL A 250 1.75 10.19 5.53
C VAL A 250 3.24 9.90 5.42
N ASN A 251 3.73 9.79 4.21
CA ASN A 251 5.16 9.72 3.97
C ASN A 251 5.70 11.06 3.53
N TRP A 252 6.87 11.42 4.06
CA TRP A 252 7.67 12.56 3.66
C TRP A 252 8.96 12.12 3.01
N ASP A 253 9.56 13.03 2.22
CA ASP A 253 10.83 12.88 1.53
C ASP A 253 10.78 11.86 0.38
N ARG A 254 11.91 11.29 -0.05
CA ARG A 254 12.01 10.56 -1.31
C ARG A 254 12.07 9.05 -1.12
N CYS A 255 11.20 8.35 -1.81
CA CYS A 255 11.26 6.91 -2.00
C CYS A 255 12.15 6.52 -3.20
N CYS A 256 12.16 5.25 -3.51
CA CYS A 256 12.49 4.68 -4.82
C CYS A 256 13.97 4.76 -5.24
N ASN A 257 14.88 5.18 -4.33
CA ASN A 257 16.33 5.29 -4.53
C ASN A 257 17.13 4.21 -3.78
N GLY A 258 16.51 3.09 -3.42
CA GLY A 258 17.19 2.03 -2.67
C GLY A 258 17.81 2.55 -1.38
N ILE A 259 19.13 2.37 -1.21
CA ILE A 259 19.85 2.81 0.01
C ILE A 259 19.96 4.32 0.15
N GLU A 260 19.73 5.09 -0.90
CA GLU A 260 19.74 6.56 -0.90
C GLU A 260 18.34 7.16 -0.60
N SER A 261 17.35 6.32 -0.29
CA SER A 261 16.01 6.79 0.09
C SER A 261 16.03 7.40 1.48
N ASP A 262 15.40 8.56 1.63
CA ASP A 262 15.26 9.28 2.91
C ASP A 262 13.80 9.28 3.42
N TYR A 263 12.94 8.52 2.80
CA TYR A 263 11.52 8.33 3.11
C TYR A 263 11.29 8.08 4.59
N GLN A 264 10.24 8.68 5.16
CA GLN A 264 9.87 8.56 6.56
C GLN A 264 8.36 8.67 6.74
N ILE A 265 7.84 8.07 7.81
CA ILE A 265 6.41 8.07 8.13
C ILE A 265 6.13 9.03 9.26
N LEU A 266 5.18 9.94 9.03
CA LEU A 266 4.67 10.87 10.03
C LEU A 266 3.18 10.62 10.28
N VAL A 267 2.65 11.15 11.39
CA VAL A 267 1.24 11.02 11.76
C VAL A 267 0.70 12.31 12.36
N GLY A 268 -0.56 12.61 12.04
CA GLY A 268 -1.39 13.57 12.74
C GLY A 268 -2.76 12.97 13.08
N ARG A 269 -3.52 13.60 13.96
CA ARG A 269 -4.87 13.14 14.33
C ARG A 269 -5.93 14.22 14.23
N SER A 270 -7.16 13.81 13.99
CA SER A 270 -8.35 14.67 13.95
C SER A 270 -9.54 13.99 14.62
N LYS A 271 -10.54 14.79 15.01
CA LYS A 271 -11.87 14.30 15.41
C LYS A 271 -12.79 14.06 14.22
N PHE A 272 -12.45 14.57 13.05
CA PHE A 272 -13.24 14.51 11.82
C PHE A 272 -12.43 13.88 10.69
N PRO A 273 -13.05 13.10 9.80
CA PRO A 273 -12.35 12.48 8.67
C PRO A 273 -11.73 13.50 7.71
N GLU A 274 -12.39 14.66 7.53
CA GLU A 274 -11.91 15.76 6.68
C GLU A 274 -10.87 16.67 7.37
N GLY A 275 -10.48 16.36 8.59
CA GLY A 275 -9.55 17.18 9.34
C GLY A 275 -10.21 18.32 10.13
N PRO A 276 -9.42 19.36 10.54
CA PRO A 276 -7.97 19.42 10.36
C PRO A 276 -7.23 18.36 11.19
N TYR A 277 -6.13 17.87 10.66
CA TYR A 277 -5.24 16.94 11.35
C TYR A 277 -4.08 17.71 12.00
N PHE A 278 -3.83 17.43 13.26
CA PHE A 278 -2.76 18.06 14.05
C PHE A 278 -1.76 17.02 14.51
N ASP A 279 -0.50 17.39 14.52
CA ASP A 279 0.57 16.60 15.13
C ASP A 279 0.54 16.68 16.67
N ARG A 280 1.47 15.99 17.35
CA ARG A 280 1.51 15.92 18.81
C ARG A 280 1.80 17.26 19.48
N VAL A 281 2.41 18.22 18.76
CA VAL A 281 2.70 19.57 19.27
C VAL A 281 1.66 20.61 18.82
N GLY A 282 0.61 20.19 18.11
CA GLY A 282 -0.51 21.04 17.70
C GLY A 282 -0.30 21.78 16.39
N LYS A 283 0.69 21.40 15.56
CA LYS A 283 0.87 21.95 14.22
C LYS A 283 -0.03 21.22 13.22
N ASN A 284 -0.75 21.97 12.37
CA ASN A 284 -1.60 21.40 11.34
C ASN A 284 -0.76 20.71 10.23
N LEU A 285 -1.20 19.54 9.78
CA LEU A 285 -0.51 18.82 8.71
C LEU A 285 -0.53 19.56 7.36
N VAL A 286 -1.54 20.38 7.09
CA VAL A 286 -1.58 21.25 5.90
C VAL A 286 -0.45 22.29 5.93
N ASP A 287 -0.03 22.70 7.12
CA ASP A 287 1.06 23.66 7.34
C ASP A 287 2.44 22.96 7.52
N GLY A 288 2.56 21.70 7.13
CA GLY A 288 3.78 20.92 7.29
C GLY A 288 3.99 20.41 8.72
N GLY A 289 2.91 20.16 9.47
CA GLY A 289 2.94 19.41 10.72
C GLY A 289 3.11 17.92 10.48
N GLY A 290 3.46 17.19 11.53
CA GLY A 290 3.56 15.74 11.49
C GLY A 290 4.46 15.21 12.61
N THR A 291 3.94 14.30 13.42
CA THR A 291 4.73 13.59 14.42
C THR A 291 5.45 12.41 13.76
N LEU A 292 6.78 12.39 13.87
CA LEU A 292 7.58 11.30 13.31
C LEU A 292 7.24 9.97 13.99
N VAL A 293 6.90 8.96 13.18
CA VAL A 293 6.56 7.60 13.62
C VAL A 293 7.68 6.62 13.30
N LEU A 294 8.20 6.70 12.07
CA LEU A 294 9.24 5.77 11.62
C LEU A 294 10.16 6.46 10.61
N LYS A 295 11.48 6.25 10.76
CA LYS A 295 12.51 6.70 9.83
C LYS A 295 13.61 5.66 9.69
N SER A 296 14.54 5.89 8.80
CA SER A 296 15.70 5.02 8.58
C SER A 296 16.45 4.72 9.88
N LYS A 297 16.72 3.42 10.12
CA LYS A 297 17.49 2.92 11.26
C LYS A 297 18.21 1.62 10.89
N GLY A 298 19.55 1.63 10.92
CA GLY A 298 20.37 0.48 10.55
C GLY A 298 20.07 0.04 9.10
N LYS A 299 19.78 -1.24 8.92
CA LYS A 299 19.44 -1.78 7.59
C LYS A 299 18.07 -1.37 7.05
N TYR A 300 17.20 -0.85 7.89
CA TYR A 300 15.86 -0.41 7.52
C TYR A 300 15.93 1.02 7.01
N ILE A 301 16.04 1.19 5.69
CA ILE A 301 16.23 2.47 5.03
C ILE A 301 14.91 2.88 4.37
N GLY A 302 14.56 4.16 4.47
CA GLY A 302 13.42 4.76 3.80
C GLY A 302 12.09 4.02 4.04
N PRO A 303 11.65 3.82 5.31
CA PRO A 303 10.40 3.13 5.57
C PRO A 303 9.21 3.92 5.05
N GLY A 304 8.28 3.23 4.39
CA GLY A 304 7.12 3.87 3.80
C GLY A 304 5.89 3.01 3.64
N HIS A 305 4.79 3.65 3.28
CA HIS A 305 3.50 3.03 2.98
C HIS A 305 2.93 2.28 4.19
N ALA A 306 2.43 3.07 5.15
CA ALA A 306 1.91 2.59 6.42
C ALA A 306 0.65 1.73 6.27
N GLY A 307 0.55 0.68 7.06
CA GLY A 307 -0.68 -0.08 7.26
C GLY A 307 -0.79 -0.52 8.72
N ILE A 308 -2.01 -0.62 9.24
CA ILE A 308 -2.28 -1.16 10.58
C ILE A 308 -3.29 -2.30 10.46
N PHE A 309 -3.02 -3.40 11.14
CA PHE A 309 -3.96 -4.51 11.29
C PHE A 309 -3.87 -5.09 12.70
N LYS A 310 -4.84 -5.92 13.07
CA LYS A 310 -4.80 -6.70 14.31
C LYS A 310 -4.53 -8.16 13.98
N ASP A 311 -3.70 -8.78 14.79
CA ASP A 311 -3.52 -10.23 14.74
C ASP A 311 -4.68 -10.98 15.44
N GLU A 312 -4.61 -12.32 15.46
CA GLU A 312 -5.61 -13.19 16.08
C GLU A 312 -5.79 -12.95 17.59
N LYS A 313 -4.79 -12.35 18.25
CA LYS A 313 -4.82 -12.03 19.67
C LYS A 313 -5.26 -10.60 19.93
N GLY A 314 -5.61 -9.86 18.88
CA GLY A 314 -5.99 -8.45 18.95
C GLY A 314 -4.81 -7.48 19.13
N ALA A 315 -3.58 -7.95 19.01
CA ALA A 315 -2.41 -7.08 19.06
C ALA A 315 -2.30 -6.23 17.78
N PHE A 316 -1.97 -4.96 17.94
CA PHE A 316 -1.77 -4.07 16.80
C PHE A 316 -0.42 -4.31 16.14
N CYS A 317 -0.47 -4.48 14.83
CA CYS A 317 0.67 -4.67 13.96
C CYS A 317 0.74 -3.52 12.97
N PHE A 318 1.95 -2.99 12.76
CA PHE A 318 2.24 -1.95 11.80
C PHE A 318 3.02 -2.55 10.64
N SER A 319 2.52 -2.40 9.42
CA SER A 319 3.17 -2.84 8.19
C SER A 319 3.68 -1.65 7.40
N PHE A 320 4.79 -1.85 6.69
CA PHE A 320 5.42 -0.85 5.84
C PHE A 320 6.39 -1.54 4.88
N HIS A 321 6.85 -0.88 3.82
CA HIS A 321 8.04 -1.32 3.13
C HIS A 321 9.29 -0.63 3.67
N TYR A 322 10.46 -1.19 3.41
CA TYR A 322 11.76 -0.57 3.65
C TYR A 322 12.77 -1.06 2.61
N TYR A 323 13.78 -0.27 2.34
CA TYR A 323 14.90 -0.67 1.49
C TYR A 323 15.97 -1.31 2.37
N ASP A 324 16.28 -2.59 2.12
CA ASP A 324 17.23 -3.34 2.98
C ASP A 324 18.67 -2.96 2.64
N GLY A 325 19.35 -2.25 3.54
CA GLY A 325 20.74 -1.85 3.41
C GLY A 325 21.71 -3.02 3.35
N HIS A 326 21.31 -4.22 3.77
CA HIS A 326 22.10 -5.45 3.65
C HIS A 326 21.79 -6.25 2.37
N ASP A 327 20.86 -5.79 1.55
CA ASP A 327 20.45 -6.45 0.30
C ASP A 327 20.33 -5.42 -0.84
N ASN A 328 21.33 -4.57 -0.99
CA ASN A 328 21.41 -3.56 -2.07
C ASN A 328 20.18 -2.68 -2.20
N GLY A 329 19.54 -2.32 -1.10
CA GLY A 329 18.36 -1.46 -1.10
C GLY A 329 17.12 -2.10 -1.72
N ARG A 330 17.02 -3.42 -1.75
CA ARG A 330 15.78 -4.08 -2.22
C ARG A 330 14.64 -3.83 -1.25
N ALA A 331 13.50 -3.43 -1.78
CA ALA A 331 12.31 -3.18 -0.98
C ALA A 331 11.77 -4.48 -0.38
N LYS A 332 11.50 -4.48 0.91
CA LYS A 332 11.00 -5.62 1.70
C LYS A 332 9.85 -5.20 2.60
N LEU A 333 9.00 -6.16 2.95
CA LEU A 333 7.94 -5.97 3.94
C LEU A 333 8.54 -5.90 5.34
N GLY A 334 8.23 -4.82 6.04
CA GLY A 334 8.49 -4.64 7.47
C GLY A 334 7.23 -4.83 8.30
N LEU A 335 7.35 -5.57 9.40
CA LEU A 335 6.28 -5.71 10.39
C LEU A 335 6.83 -5.32 11.76
N ARG A 336 6.10 -4.49 12.49
CA ARG A 336 6.42 -4.03 13.85
C ARG A 336 5.21 -4.13 14.75
N LYS A 337 5.44 -4.31 16.03
CA LYS A 337 4.39 -4.14 17.03
C LYS A 337 4.09 -2.65 17.18
N LEU A 338 2.80 -2.31 17.13
CA LEU A 338 2.30 -0.98 17.45
C LEU A 338 1.68 -1.02 18.85
N VAL A 339 1.98 -0.01 19.65
CA VAL A 339 1.32 0.27 20.94
C VAL A 339 0.78 1.70 20.94
N TRP A 340 -0.25 1.94 21.73
CA TRP A 340 -0.84 3.26 21.89
C TRP A 340 -0.44 3.82 23.25
N GLU A 341 0.19 4.99 23.28
CA GLU A 341 0.59 5.69 24.49
C GLU A 341 0.05 7.12 24.42
N ASP A 342 -0.73 7.54 25.43
CA ASP A 342 -1.43 8.82 25.45
C ASP A 342 -2.26 9.08 24.17
N ASP A 343 -2.91 8.04 23.66
CA ASP A 343 -3.63 8.04 22.39
C ASP A 343 -2.77 8.36 21.16
N TRP A 344 -1.46 8.12 21.19
CA TRP A 344 -0.57 8.24 20.04
C TRP A 344 0.06 6.90 19.68
N PRO A 345 0.22 6.62 18.36
CA PRO A 345 0.83 5.37 17.91
C PRO A 345 2.34 5.40 18.14
N ILE A 346 2.86 4.37 18.78
CA ILE A 346 4.29 4.14 18.98
C ILE A 346 4.67 2.83 18.29
N ILE A 347 5.57 2.91 17.33
CA ILE A 347 6.08 1.74 16.62
C ILE A 347 7.33 1.24 17.32
N THR A 348 7.27 0.01 17.82
CA THR A 348 8.39 -0.57 18.53
C THR A 348 9.48 -1.08 17.59
N ASP A 349 10.73 -1.14 18.06
CA ASP A 349 11.85 -1.69 17.27
C ASP A 349 11.76 -3.22 17.06
N LYS A 350 10.84 -3.90 17.75
CA LYS A 350 10.69 -5.35 17.64
C LYS A 350 9.99 -5.74 16.36
N THR A 351 10.64 -6.59 15.55
CA THR A 351 9.99 -7.25 14.42
C THR A 351 8.81 -8.07 14.92
N TYR A 352 7.69 -7.97 14.24
CA TYR A 352 6.48 -8.73 14.55
C TYR A 352 6.45 -10.00 13.71
N GLU A 353 6.20 -11.14 14.34
CA GLU A 353 5.97 -12.41 13.67
C GLU A 353 4.49 -12.79 13.81
N LEU A 354 3.85 -13.12 12.70
CA LEU A 354 2.48 -13.62 12.70
C LEU A 354 2.45 -15.00 13.38
N ILE A 355 1.60 -15.14 14.39
CA ILE A 355 1.42 -16.38 15.14
C ILE A 355 0.05 -16.94 14.78
N GLU A 356 0.01 -18.22 14.39
CA GLU A 356 -1.24 -18.96 14.22
C GLU A 356 -1.89 -19.18 15.59
N PHE A 357 -3.17 -18.92 15.68
CA PHE A 357 -3.95 -19.29 16.85
C PHE A 357 -4.42 -20.74 16.65
N GLU A 358 -3.80 -21.69 17.32
CA GLU A 358 -4.40 -23.01 17.48
C GLU A 358 -5.66 -22.82 18.33
N GLU A 359 -6.84 -22.95 17.72
CA GLU A 359 -8.08 -23.16 18.46
C GLU A 359 -7.90 -24.48 19.21
N THR A 360 -7.39 -24.41 20.44
CA THR A 360 -7.47 -25.54 21.35
C THR A 360 -8.96 -25.80 21.58
N SER A 361 -9.49 -26.79 20.91
CA SER A 361 -10.90 -27.21 20.90
C SER A 361 -11.33 -27.89 22.21
N VAL A 362 -10.95 -27.32 23.34
CA VAL A 362 -11.45 -27.76 24.64
C VAL A 362 -11.90 -26.54 25.42
N LEU A 363 -13.16 -26.17 25.21
CA LEU A 363 -13.82 -25.38 26.23
C LEU A 363 -13.85 -26.22 27.52
N PRO A 364 -13.46 -25.66 28.68
CA PRO A 364 -13.67 -26.33 29.96
C PRO A 364 -15.16 -26.75 30.07
N PRO A 365 -15.47 -27.92 30.61
CA PRO A 365 -16.85 -28.36 30.73
C PRO A 365 -17.65 -27.32 31.52
N GLY A 366 -18.65 -26.71 30.87
CA GLY A 366 -19.58 -25.77 31.50
C GLY A 366 -19.68 -24.37 30.87
N LEU A 367 -18.85 -24.00 29.86
CA LEU A 367 -18.97 -22.72 29.13
C LEU A 367 -19.61 -22.96 27.76
N THR A 368 -20.81 -22.45 27.56
CA THR A 368 -21.45 -22.36 26.23
C THR A 368 -21.02 -21.11 25.51
N ARG A 369 -20.75 -21.21 24.19
CA ARG A 369 -20.47 -20.06 23.34
C ARG A 369 -21.65 -19.08 23.37
N PRO A 370 -21.43 -17.75 23.47
CA PRO A 370 -22.50 -16.79 23.24
C PRO A 370 -22.95 -16.88 21.77
N PRO A 371 -24.25 -16.68 21.48
CA PRO A 371 -24.74 -16.68 20.11
C PRO A 371 -24.10 -15.54 19.29
N HIS A 372 -23.83 -15.83 18.03
CA HIS A 372 -23.24 -14.90 17.05
C HIS A 372 -24.13 -13.71 16.73
#